data_5708e2743c2f504bd5264e0ccafd0fa8
#
_entry.id   5708e2743c2f504bd5264e0ccafd0fa8
#
_cell.length_a   1.000
_cell.length_b   1.000
_cell.length_c   1.000
_cell.angle_alpha   90.00
_cell.angle_beta   90.00
_cell.angle_gamma   90.00
#
_symmetry.space_group_name_H-M   'P 1'
#
loop_
_entity.id
_entity.type
_entity.pdbx_description
1 polymer ?
#
loop_
_entity_poly.entity_id
_entity_poly.type
_entity_poly.pdbx_seq_one_letter_code
_entity_poly.pdbx_strand_id
1 'polypeptide(L)'
;SCSILFSGTTQVSGQTIYTAEDRDIKGAETDYKKLEKDLDKKIKRTPTDHPGYDEYQYHLDEITHDPWQLTSFLTTLYDDYTRSEVQGKLKETFKKQYKLTTWVEVQTRYRTVVMIDIFTGIPYTTQVPYQYKIFHTKLENRGLEVVIREELTEDQWKRYEIFQDTKGGRPYLFKGGLPAGGSDGSGTPGIDYTVPAEA
;
A
#
# COMPACT_ATOMS: atom_id res chain seq x y z
N SER A 1 -54.48 -12.27 -33.79
CA SER A 1 -53.80 -12.41 -32.51
C SER A 1 -52.34 -12.04 -32.68
N CYS A 2 -51.97 -10.78 -32.39
CA CYS A 2 -50.59 -10.33 -32.37
C CYS A 2 -50.06 -10.49 -30.94
N SER A 3 -49.14 -11.45 -30.75
CA SER A 3 -48.36 -11.58 -29.53
C SER A 3 -47.16 -10.65 -29.62
N ILE A 4 -47.22 -9.56 -28.88
CA ILE A 4 -46.06 -8.69 -28.70
C ILE A 4 -45.20 -9.34 -27.61
N LEU A 5 -44.07 -9.90 -28.03
CA LEU A 5 -43.00 -10.31 -27.13
C LEU A 5 -42.31 -9.04 -26.61
N PHE A 6 -42.61 -8.63 -25.42
CA PHE A 6 -41.84 -7.65 -24.68
C PHE A 6 -40.52 -8.32 -24.27
N SER A 7 -39.49 -8.11 -25.09
CA SER A 7 -38.13 -8.34 -24.64
C SER A 7 -37.82 -7.30 -23.57
N GLY A 8 -37.89 -7.73 -22.31
CA GLY A 8 -37.47 -6.92 -21.19
C GLY A 8 -35.97 -6.66 -21.28
N THR A 9 -35.59 -5.59 -21.90
CA THR A 9 -34.29 -4.97 -21.65
C THR A 9 -34.36 -4.46 -20.22
N THR A 10 -33.73 -5.18 -19.30
CA THR A 10 -33.38 -4.64 -17.98
C THR A 10 -32.45 -3.48 -18.25
N GLN A 11 -33.03 -2.28 -18.36
CA GLN A 11 -32.25 -1.06 -18.24
C GLN A 11 -31.65 -1.09 -16.84
N VAL A 12 -30.36 -1.38 -16.75
CA VAL A 12 -29.56 -0.98 -15.62
C VAL A 12 -29.53 0.55 -15.71
N SER A 13 -30.51 1.21 -15.13
CA SER A 13 -30.47 2.64 -14.85
C SER A 13 -29.46 2.82 -13.71
N GLY A 14 -28.18 2.49 -14.00
CA GLY A 14 -27.08 2.78 -13.13
C GLY A 14 -26.92 4.28 -13.10
N GLN A 15 -27.20 4.90 -11.97
CA GLN A 15 -26.78 6.27 -11.77
C GLN A 15 -25.28 6.33 -11.98
N THR A 16 -24.84 7.17 -12.91
CA THR A 16 -23.42 7.43 -13.22
C THR A 16 -22.80 8.48 -12.27
N ILE A 17 -23.55 8.80 -11.20
CA ILE A 17 -23.23 9.86 -10.24
C ILE A 17 -22.97 9.22 -8.88
N TYR A 18 -21.94 9.69 -8.19
CA TYR A 18 -21.75 9.33 -6.77
C TYR A 18 -22.98 9.77 -5.95
N THR A 19 -23.52 8.87 -5.18
CA THR A 19 -24.74 9.10 -4.40
C THR A 19 -24.45 9.60 -2.98
N ALA A 20 -23.34 9.14 -2.39
CA ALA A 20 -22.92 9.57 -1.06
C ALA A 20 -22.62 11.10 -1.00
N GLU A 21 -22.76 11.68 0.17
CA GLU A 21 -22.48 13.09 0.35
C GLU A 21 -20.98 13.40 0.24
N ASP A 22 -20.63 14.58 -0.26
CA ASP A 22 -19.23 15.03 -0.44
C ASP A 22 -18.41 14.93 0.86
N ARG A 23 -19.03 15.19 2.01
CA ARG A 23 -18.38 15.09 3.32
C ARG A 23 -18.00 13.64 3.66
N ASP A 24 -18.84 12.69 3.30
CA ASP A 24 -18.62 11.27 3.58
C ASP A 24 -17.59 10.68 2.63
N ILE A 25 -17.64 11.07 1.35
CA ILE A 25 -16.62 10.72 0.35
C ILE A 25 -15.23 11.24 0.78
N LYS A 26 -15.13 12.54 1.09
CA LYS A 26 -13.86 13.14 1.55
C LYS A 26 -13.40 12.60 2.89
N GLY A 27 -14.35 12.25 3.76
CA GLY A 27 -14.08 11.62 5.04
C GLY A 27 -13.46 10.22 4.89
N ALA A 28 -14.03 9.38 4.02
CA ALA A 28 -13.50 8.05 3.72
C ALA A 28 -12.09 8.12 3.13
N GLU A 29 -11.86 9.04 2.18
CA GLU A 29 -10.54 9.31 1.61
C GLU A 29 -9.52 9.76 2.67
N THR A 30 -9.93 10.66 3.56
CA THR A 30 -9.10 11.11 4.68
C THR A 30 -8.72 9.97 5.61
N ASP A 31 -9.65 9.06 5.88
CA ASP A 31 -9.41 7.89 6.74
C ASP A 31 -8.46 6.91 6.07
N TYR A 32 -8.58 6.69 4.76
CA TYR A 32 -7.65 5.83 4.03
C TYR A 32 -6.23 6.41 4.02
N LYS A 33 -6.09 7.69 3.73
CA LYS A 33 -4.80 8.42 3.84
C LYS A 33 -4.21 8.37 5.25
N LYS A 34 -5.05 8.35 6.28
CA LYS A 34 -4.59 8.18 7.65
C LYS A 34 -3.98 6.80 7.87
N LEU A 35 -4.59 5.74 7.33
CA LEU A 35 -4.01 4.39 7.39
C LEU A 35 -2.64 4.33 6.69
N GLU A 36 -2.52 4.97 5.53
CA GLU A 36 -1.25 5.09 4.79
C GLU A 36 -0.19 5.85 5.59
N LYS A 37 -0.57 6.98 6.20
CA LYS A 37 0.32 7.76 7.06
C LYS A 37 0.77 6.99 8.30
N ASP A 38 -0.12 6.21 8.90
CA ASP A 38 0.21 5.39 10.06
C ASP A 38 1.13 4.22 9.69
N LEU A 39 0.98 3.66 8.48
CA LEU A 39 1.91 2.67 7.91
C LEU A 39 3.31 3.28 7.69
N ASP A 40 3.39 4.46 7.08
CA ASP A 40 4.66 5.18 6.88
C ASP A 40 5.37 5.46 8.22
N LYS A 41 4.64 5.93 9.23
CA LYS A 41 5.18 6.13 10.57
C LYS A 41 5.69 4.84 11.19
N LYS A 42 4.96 3.72 11.02
CA LYS A 42 5.37 2.41 11.53
C LYS A 42 6.69 1.97 10.90
N ILE A 43 6.85 2.17 9.60
CA ILE A 43 8.10 1.85 8.88
C ILE A 43 9.25 2.70 9.40
N LYS A 44 9.05 4.00 9.55
CA LYS A 44 10.07 4.94 10.07
C LYS A 44 10.49 4.65 11.50
N ARG A 45 9.63 4.03 12.29
CA ARG A 45 9.93 3.63 13.68
C ARG A 45 10.61 2.27 13.79
N THR A 46 10.90 1.60 12.70
CA THR A 46 11.52 0.25 12.71
C THR A 46 12.73 0.16 13.62
N PRO A 47 13.73 1.08 13.59
CA PRO A 47 14.90 0.99 14.47
C PRO A 47 14.56 1.13 15.96
N THR A 48 13.54 1.92 16.28
CA THR A 48 13.06 2.10 17.66
C THR A 48 12.26 0.90 18.15
N ASP A 49 11.39 0.36 17.29
CA ASP A 49 10.51 -0.77 17.63
C ASP A 49 11.27 -2.11 17.61
N HIS A 50 12.39 -2.19 16.89
CA HIS A 50 13.25 -3.36 16.74
C HIS A 50 14.73 -2.98 16.95
N PRO A 51 15.16 -2.65 18.18
CA PRO A 51 16.55 -2.23 18.43
C PRO A 51 17.51 -3.42 18.44
N GLY A 52 18.81 -3.13 18.36
CA GLY A 52 19.87 -4.12 18.57
C GLY A 52 20.34 -4.84 17.30
N TYR A 53 20.09 -4.25 16.15
CA TYR A 53 20.65 -4.69 14.88
C TYR A 53 21.76 -3.75 14.43
N ASP A 54 22.71 -4.29 13.65
CA ASP A 54 23.85 -3.51 13.15
C ASP A 54 23.46 -2.62 11.96
N GLU A 55 22.41 -3.02 11.24
CA GLU A 55 21.97 -2.34 10.02
C GLU A 55 20.48 -2.54 9.81
N TYR A 56 19.82 -1.55 9.21
CA TYR A 56 18.41 -1.62 8.79
C TYR A 56 18.33 -1.38 7.28
N GLN A 57 17.77 -2.35 6.54
CA GLN A 57 17.55 -2.25 5.11
C GLN A 57 16.06 -2.20 4.79
N TYR A 58 15.69 -1.30 3.89
CA TYR A 58 14.32 -1.03 3.51
C TYR A 58 14.12 -1.26 2.01
N HIS A 59 13.08 -2.01 1.67
CA HIS A 59 12.64 -2.33 0.31
C HIS A 59 11.18 -1.91 0.23
N LEU A 60 10.92 -0.67 -0.17
CA LEU A 60 9.60 -0.05 -0.02
C LEU A 60 9.01 0.34 -1.37
N ASP A 61 7.84 -0.20 -1.67
CA ASP A 61 6.96 0.36 -2.67
C ASP A 61 6.37 1.69 -2.18
N GLU A 62 5.91 2.52 -3.10
CA GLU A 62 5.30 3.80 -2.77
C GLU A 62 3.98 3.58 -2.00
N ILE A 63 3.76 4.40 -0.96
CA ILE A 63 2.51 4.41 -0.20
C ILE A 63 1.60 5.46 -0.82
N THR A 64 0.73 5.03 -1.72
CA THR A 64 -0.19 5.90 -2.45
C THR A 64 -1.37 5.13 -3.01
N HIS A 65 -2.47 5.82 -3.27
CA HIS A 65 -3.61 5.32 -4.02
C HIS A 65 -4.29 6.46 -4.80
N ASP A 66 -5.16 6.10 -5.74
CA ASP A 66 -5.99 7.06 -6.44
C ASP A 66 -7.33 7.25 -5.69
N PRO A 67 -7.67 8.46 -5.23
CA PRO A 67 -8.92 8.74 -4.52
C PRO A 67 -10.16 8.47 -5.35
N TRP A 68 -10.05 8.56 -6.67
CA TRP A 68 -11.15 8.23 -7.58
C TRP A 68 -11.44 6.73 -7.61
N GLN A 69 -10.40 5.90 -7.57
CA GLN A 69 -10.53 4.46 -7.46
C GLN A 69 -11.24 4.06 -6.17
N LEU A 70 -10.82 4.63 -5.04
CA LEU A 70 -11.45 4.34 -3.76
C LEU A 70 -12.93 4.74 -3.72
N THR A 71 -13.25 5.97 -4.17
CA THR A 71 -14.63 6.47 -4.18
C THR A 71 -15.53 5.66 -5.10
N SER A 72 -15.05 5.36 -6.32
CA SER A 72 -15.80 4.54 -7.28
C SER A 72 -16.06 3.14 -6.76
N PHE A 73 -15.08 2.54 -6.09
CA PHE A 73 -15.20 1.24 -5.45
C PHE A 73 -16.27 1.23 -4.34
N LEU A 74 -16.19 2.19 -3.41
CA LEU A 74 -17.17 2.30 -2.33
C LEU A 74 -18.58 2.56 -2.86
N THR A 75 -18.74 3.44 -3.85
CA THR A 75 -20.03 3.69 -4.48
C THR A 75 -20.56 2.45 -5.21
N THR A 76 -19.69 1.68 -5.84
CA THR A 76 -20.07 0.43 -6.50
C THR A 76 -20.64 -0.59 -5.52
N LEU A 77 -20.08 -0.68 -4.32
CA LEU A 77 -20.48 -1.65 -3.29
C LEU A 77 -21.68 -1.19 -2.46
N TYR A 78 -21.77 0.10 -2.14
CA TYR A 78 -22.69 0.60 -1.12
C TYR A 78 -23.71 1.61 -1.64
N ASP A 79 -23.56 2.09 -2.87
CA ASP A 79 -24.33 3.21 -3.44
C ASP A 79 -24.18 4.50 -2.61
N ASP A 80 -25.18 4.82 -1.80
CA ASP A 80 -25.11 5.89 -0.80
C ASP A 80 -24.53 5.34 0.49
N TYR A 81 -23.47 5.96 0.99
CA TYR A 81 -22.78 5.52 2.21
C TYR A 81 -22.39 6.69 3.09
N THR A 82 -22.33 6.44 4.37
CA THR A 82 -21.72 7.33 5.34
C THR A 82 -20.27 6.94 5.62
N ARG A 83 -19.44 7.91 6.04
CA ARG A 83 -18.05 7.68 6.44
C ARG A 83 -17.92 6.55 7.47
N SER A 84 -18.87 6.44 8.41
CA SER A 84 -18.81 5.43 9.48
C SER A 84 -19.08 4.01 8.98
N GLU A 85 -19.98 3.84 8.02
CA GLU A 85 -20.35 2.53 7.47
C GLU A 85 -19.20 1.84 6.73
N VAL A 86 -18.35 2.61 6.07
CA VAL A 86 -17.28 2.07 5.23
C VAL A 86 -15.96 1.80 5.96
N GLN A 87 -15.85 2.11 7.27
CA GLN A 87 -14.61 1.96 8.03
C GLN A 87 -14.04 0.54 8.00
N GLY A 88 -14.92 -0.47 8.09
CA GLY A 88 -14.53 -1.87 8.00
C GLY A 88 -13.93 -2.22 6.64
N LYS A 89 -14.57 -1.75 5.57
CA LYS A 89 -14.13 -1.98 4.20
C LYS A 89 -12.82 -1.26 3.90
N LEU A 90 -12.65 -0.03 4.36
CA LEU A 90 -11.37 0.70 4.20
C LEU A 90 -10.20 -0.08 4.81
N LYS A 91 -10.36 -0.60 6.03
CA LYS A 91 -9.32 -1.40 6.70
C LYS A 91 -9.05 -2.73 6.00
N GLU A 92 -10.10 -3.41 5.52
CA GLU A 92 -9.98 -4.66 4.78
C GLU A 92 -9.20 -4.44 3.47
N THR A 93 -9.62 -3.45 2.68
CA THR A 93 -9.00 -3.08 1.41
C THR A 93 -7.54 -2.67 1.61
N PHE A 94 -7.26 -1.86 2.64
CA PHE A 94 -5.90 -1.46 2.99
C PHE A 94 -4.99 -2.66 3.29
N LYS A 95 -5.47 -3.65 4.04
CA LYS A 95 -4.71 -4.88 4.34
C LYS A 95 -4.44 -5.74 3.10
N LYS A 96 -5.31 -5.68 2.09
CA LYS A 96 -5.13 -6.39 0.81
C LYS A 96 -4.17 -5.63 -0.12
N GLN A 97 -4.19 -4.30 -0.07
CA GLN A 97 -3.32 -3.45 -0.88
C GLN A 97 -1.87 -3.48 -0.38
N TYR A 98 -1.66 -3.33 0.93
CA TYR A 98 -0.34 -3.19 1.53
C TYR A 98 0.05 -4.43 2.33
N LYS A 99 1.24 -4.96 2.04
CA LYS A 99 1.84 -6.06 2.79
C LYS A 99 3.20 -5.65 3.32
N LEU A 100 3.31 -5.54 4.64
CA LEU A 100 4.56 -5.27 5.32
C LEU A 100 5.17 -6.58 5.82
N THR A 101 6.41 -6.86 5.42
CA THR A 101 7.16 -8.06 5.81
C THR A 101 8.49 -7.65 6.40
N THR A 102 8.92 -8.33 7.46
CA THR A 102 10.22 -8.12 8.08
C THR A 102 10.95 -9.43 8.27
N TRP A 103 12.28 -9.41 8.17
CA TRP A 103 13.12 -10.57 8.47
C TRP A 103 14.50 -10.12 8.92
N VAL A 104 15.25 -11.03 9.54
CA VAL A 104 16.61 -10.79 9.99
C VAL A 104 17.57 -11.62 9.13
N GLU A 105 18.60 -10.95 8.62
CA GLU A 105 19.75 -11.58 7.97
C GLU A 105 20.93 -11.55 8.92
N VAL A 106 21.63 -12.67 9.06
CA VAL A 106 22.85 -12.76 9.87
C VAL A 106 24.01 -13.07 8.96
N GLN A 107 25.00 -12.19 8.92
CA GLN A 107 26.24 -12.35 8.18
C GLN A 107 27.40 -12.61 9.14
N THR A 108 28.28 -13.56 8.80
CA THR A 108 29.56 -13.69 9.49
C THR A 108 30.56 -12.75 8.82
N ARG A 109 31.04 -11.78 9.58
CA ARG A 109 32.08 -10.83 9.13
C ARG A 109 33.34 -11.05 9.97
N TYR A 110 34.47 -10.50 9.51
CA TYR A 110 35.76 -10.64 10.16
C TYR A 110 36.33 -9.27 10.47
N ARG A 111 36.94 -9.14 11.65
CA ARG A 111 37.69 -7.93 12.04
C ARG A 111 39.11 -8.32 12.37
N THR A 112 40.03 -7.45 12.03
CA THR A 112 41.45 -7.57 12.39
C THR A 112 41.64 -7.14 13.84
N VAL A 113 42.23 -8.03 14.66
CA VAL A 113 42.62 -7.70 16.03
C VAL A 113 44.14 -7.91 16.16
N VAL A 114 44.77 -7.09 17.01
CA VAL A 114 46.17 -7.25 17.37
C VAL A 114 46.24 -8.10 18.63
N MET A 115 47.00 -9.17 18.55
CA MET A 115 47.33 -10.08 19.65
C MET A 115 48.82 -10.00 19.98
N ILE A 116 49.18 -10.35 21.20
CA ILE A 116 50.58 -10.44 21.59
C ILE A 116 50.91 -11.89 21.86
N ASP A 117 51.92 -12.42 21.20
CA ASP A 117 52.45 -13.75 21.48
C ASP A 117 53.02 -13.78 22.90
N ILE A 118 52.48 -14.65 23.75
CA ILE A 118 52.80 -14.71 25.17
C ILE A 118 54.22 -15.22 25.45
N PHE A 119 54.86 -15.87 24.48
CA PHE A 119 56.23 -16.40 24.65
C PHE A 119 57.30 -15.45 24.12
N THR A 120 56.99 -14.74 23.02
CA THR A 120 57.95 -13.85 22.35
C THR A 120 57.73 -12.36 22.64
N GLY A 121 56.54 -11.99 23.14
CA GLY A 121 56.12 -10.61 23.33
C GLY A 121 55.86 -9.85 22.00
N ILE A 122 55.92 -10.54 20.85
CA ILE A 122 55.80 -9.93 19.54
C ILE A 122 54.31 -9.78 19.19
N PRO A 123 53.87 -8.58 18.78
CA PRO A 123 52.49 -8.40 18.30
C PRO A 123 52.31 -9.04 16.92
N TYR A 124 51.15 -9.68 16.73
CA TYR A 124 50.68 -10.20 15.46
C TYR A 124 49.22 -9.86 15.23
N THR A 125 48.77 -9.85 13.99
CA THR A 125 47.38 -9.62 13.63
C THR A 125 46.68 -10.93 13.31
N THR A 126 45.42 -11.03 13.71
CA THR A 126 44.56 -12.17 13.35
C THR A 126 43.15 -11.68 12.99
N GLN A 127 42.45 -12.50 12.24
CA GLN A 127 41.05 -12.23 11.88
C GLN A 127 40.11 -12.96 12.87
N VAL A 128 39.21 -12.19 13.48
CA VAL A 128 38.23 -12.72 14.42
C VAL A 128 36.83 -12.61 13.80
N PRO A 129 36.06 -13.71 13.68
CA PRO A 129 34.72 -13.65 13.17
C PRO A 129 33.78 -12.99 14.16
N TYR A 130 32.80 -12.25 13.65
CA TYR A 130 31.69 -11.69 14.42
C TYR A 130 30.40 -11.77 13.62
N GLN A 131 29.26 -11.76 14.34
CA GLN A 131 27.94 -11.77 13.74
C GLN A 131 27.50 -10.34 13.44
N TYR A 132 27.12 -10.08 12.20
CA TYR A 132 26.55 -8.82 11.74
C TYR A 132 25.10 -9.04 11.40
N LYS A 133 24.19 -8.36 12.10
CA LYS A 133 22.74 -8.58 12.01
C LYS A 133 22.09 -7.44 11.25
N ILE A 134 21.40 -7.77 10.18
CA ILE A 134 20.66 -6.83 9.33
C ILE A 134 19.17 -7.09 9.52
N PHE A 135 18.43 -6.03 9.88
CA PHE A 135 16.98 -6.08 9.93
C PHE A 135 16.41 -5.55 8.64
N HIS A 136 15.67 -6.37 7.91
CA HIS A 136 15.04 -6.02 6.65
C HIS A 136 13.57 -5.68 6.85
N THR A 137 13.12 -4.62 6.20
CA THR A 137 11.71 -4.23 6.12
C THR A 137 11.32 -4.13 4.65
N LYS A 138 10.31 -4.89 4.23
CA LYS A 138 9.77 -4.85 2.87
C LYS A 138 8.32 -4.43 2.90
N LEU A 139 7.96 -3.41 2.12
CA LEU A 139 6.59 -3.02 1.85
C LEU A 139 6.25 -3.35 0.40
N GLU A 140 5.19 -4.10 0.20
CA GLU A 140 4.60 -4.37 -1.11
C GLU A 140 3.28 -3.61 -1.23
N ASN A 141 3.13 -2.80 -2.29
CA ASN A 141 1.87 -2.16 -2.68
C ASN A 141 1.36 -2.83 -3.96
N ARG A 142 0.30 -3.61 -3.85
CA ARG A 142 -0.28 -4.33 -4.98
C ARG A 142 -1.04 -3.41 -5.95
N GLY A 143 -1.25 -2.16 -5.55
CA GLY A 143 -2.14 -1.22 -6.23
C GLY A 143 -3.61 -1.44 -5.86
N LEU A 144 -4.31 -0.32 -5.63
CA LEU A 144 -5.72 -0.36 -5.19
C LEU A 144 -6.62 -1.00 -6.27
N GLU A 145 -6.38 -0.71 -7.55
CA GLU A 145 -7.18 -1.23 -8.64
C GLU A 145 -7.15 -2.76 -8.76
N VAL A 146 -5.98 -3.37 -8.50
CA VAL A 146 -5.84 -4.84 -8.48
C VAL A 146 -6.72 -5.44 -7.39
N VAL A 147 -6.71 -4.84 -6.20
CA VAL A 147 -7.57 -5.29 -5.08
C VAL A 147 -9.05 -5.15 -5.41
N ILE A 148 -9.43 -4.01 -6.01
CA ILE A 148 -10.80 -3.75 -6.44
C ILE A 148 -11.26 -4.78 -7.48
N ARG A 149 -10.41 -5.06 -8.48
CA ARG A 149 -10.72 -6.03 -9.54
C ARG A 149 -10.96 -7.44 -9.00
N GLU A 150 -10.21 -7.84 -7.98
CA GLU A 150 -10.39 -9.14 -7.31
C GLU A 150 -11.70 -9.23 -6.51
N GLU A 151 -12.22 -8.11 -6.01
CA GLU A 151 -13.42 -8.10 -5.17
C GLU A 151 -14.72 -7.92 -5.97
N LEU A 152 -14.68 -7.22 -7.10
CA LEU A 152 -15.88 -6.91 -7.85
C LEU A 152 -16.27 -8.03 -8.82
N THR A 153 -17.57 -8.26 -8.94
CA THR A 153 -18.14 -9.06 -10.04
C THR A 153 -17.98 -8.33 -11.36
N GLU A 154 -18.17 -9.01 -12.50
CA GLU A 154 -18.08 -8.40 -13.83
C GLU A 154 -19.07 -7.23 -14.02
N ASP A 155 -20.27 -7.32 -13.48
CA ASP A 155 -21.24 -6.23 -13.59
C ASP A 155 -20.91 -5.06 -12.68
N GLN A 156 -20.39 -5.33 -11.48
CA GLN A 156 -19.87 -4.30 -10.59
C GLN A 156 -18.64 -3.63 -11.19
N TRP A 157 -17.76 -4.39 -11.85
CA TRP A 157 -16.59 -3.83 -12.52
C TRP A 157 -16.97 -2.83 -13.62
N LYS A 158 -17.93 -3.17 -14.47
CA LYS A 158 -18.45 -2.24 -15.50
C LYS A 158 -18.99 -0.96 -14.88
N ARG A 159 -19.69 -1.07 -13.75
CA ARG A 159 -20.18 0.10 -13.02
C ARG A 159 -19.05 0.95 -12.45
N TYR A 160 -18.05 0.30 -11.87
CA TYR A 160 -16.83 0.96 -11.41
C TYR A 160 -16.12 1.73 -12.52
N GLU A 161 -15.95 1.13 -13.70
CA GLU A 161 -15.35 1.78 -14.87
C GLU A 161 -16.12 3.05 -15.28
N ILE A 162 -17.45 2.98 -15.31
CA ILE A 162 -18.29 4.15 -15.60
C ILE A 162 -18.04 5.27 -14.57
N PHE A 163 -17.96 4.94 -13.29
CA PHE A 163 -17.64 5.93 -12.27
C PHE A 163 -16.23 6.51 -12.42
N GLN A 164 -15.26 5.72 -12.85
CA GLN A 164 -13.91 6.21 -13.15
C GLN A 164 -13.92 7.20 -14.31
N ASP A 165 -14.59 6.87 -15.40
CA ASP A 165 -14.67 7.73 -16.59
C ASP A 165 -15.41 9.04 -16.33
N THR A 166 -16.53 8.98 -15.62
CA THR A 166 -17.37 10.15 -15.32
C THR A 166 -16.94 10.95 -14.10
N LYS A 167 -15.99 10.44 -13.30
CA LYS A 167 -15.66 10.95 -11.96
C LYS A 167 -16.92 11.07 -11.09
N GLY A 168 -17.88 10.15 -11.29
CA GLY A 168 -19.17 10.17 -10.61
C GLY A 168 -19.93 11.48 -10.78
N GLY A 169 -19.73 12.21 -11.87
CA GLY A 169 -20.33 13.52 -12.12
C GLY A 169 -19.84 14.64 -11.19
N ARG A 170 -18.81 14.41 -10.37
CA ARG A 170 -18.29 15.35 -9.37
C ARG A 170 -16.77 15.56 -9.48
N PRO A 171 -16.23 16.02 -10.61
CA PRO A 171 -14.78 16.15 -10.83
C PRO A 171 -14.08 17.14 -9.89
N TYR A 172 -14.85 17.92 -9.14
CA TYR A 172 -14.34 18.90 -8.17
C TYR A 172 -13.94 18.28 -6.81
N LEU A 173 -14.32 17.04 -6.52
CA LEU A 173 -14.11 16.40 -5.21
C LEU A 173 -12.63 16.34 -4.82
N PHE A 174 -11.78 15.94 -5.76
CA PHE A 174 -10.34 15.80 -5.54
C PHE A 174 -9.58 16.66 -6.55
N LYS A 175 -9.30 17.92 -6.17
CA LYS A 175 -8.46 18.81 -6.96
C LYS A 175 -6.99 18.44 -6.77
N GLY A 176 -6.31 18.09 -7.85
CA GLY A 176 -4.88 17.81 -7.86
C GLY A 176 -4.50 16.34 -7.93
N GLY A 177 -5.42 15.44 -8.27
CA GLY A 177 -5.05 14.09 -8.66
C GLY A 177 -4.11 14.15 -9.86
N LEU A 178 -2.94 13.51 -9.75
CA LEU A 178 -2.04 13.28 -10.89
C LEU A 178 -2.86 12.75 -12.08
N PRO A 179 -2.55 13.16 -13.31
CA PRO A 179 -3.20 12.58 -14.47
C PRO A 179 -3.03 11.06 -14.38
N ALA A 180 -4.13 10.34 -14.56
CA ALA A 180 -4.11 8.89 -14.62
C ALA A 180 -3.13 8.47 -15.72
N GLY A 181 -1.91 8.18 -15.32
CA GLY A 181 -0.97 7.43 -16.13
C GLY A 181 -1.56 6.04 -16.25
N GLY A 182 -1.80 5.60 -17.50
CA GLY A 182 -2.29 4.26 -17.75
C GLY A 182 -1.44 3.26 -16.98
N SER A 183 -2.08 2.43 -16.18
CA SER A 183 -1.43 1.32 -15.51
C SER A 183 -1.16 0.24 -16.55
N ASP A 184 0.02 0.30 -17.14
CA ASP A 184 0.71 -0.91 -17.48
C ASP A 184 1.18 -1.49 -16.12
N GLY A 185 0.94 -2.75 -15.89
CA GLY A 185 1.20 -3.44 -14.62
C GLY A 185 2.67 -3.53 -14.21
N SER A 186 3.36 -2.41 -14.31
CA SER A 186 4.71 -2.16 -13.85
C SER A 186 4.59 -1.54 -12.45
N GLY A 187 4.88 -2.32 -11.44
CA GLY A 187 4.97 -1.85 -10.08
C GLY A 187 5.80 -0.58 -9.99
N THR A 188 5.32 0.38 -9.23
CA THR A 188 6.06 1.61 -8.92
C THR A 188 7.47 1.23 -8.48
N PRO A 189 8.53 1.84 -9.03
CA PRO A 189 9.89 1.49 -8.64
C PRO A 189 10.05 1.67 -7.14
N GLY A 190 10.32 0.56 -6.46
CA GLY A 190 10.53 0.55 -5.02
C GLY A 190 11.77 1.36 -4.64
N ILE A 191 11.73 1.96 -3.47
CA ILE A 191 12.88 2.66 -2.89
C ILE A 191 13.62 1.67 -2.01
N ASP A 192 14.84 1.35 -2.40
CA ASP A 192 15.76 0.58 -1.58
C ASP A 192 16.73 1.54 -0.89
N TYR A 193 16.79 1.49 0.42
CA TYR A 193 17.77 2.25 1.17
C TYR A 193 18.22 1.52 2.44
N THR A 194 19.39 1.90 2.92
CA THR A 194 20.03 1.33 4.11
C THR A 194 20.27 2.44 5.12
N VAL A 195 19.94 2.16 6.37
CA VAL A 195 20.25 3.03 7.51
C VAL A 195 21.20 2.28 8.43
N PRO A 196 22.44 2.78 8.67
CA PRO A 196 23.31 2.24 9.70
C PRO A 196 22.66 2.42 11.07
N ALA A 197 22.88 1.49 11.99
CA ALA A 197 22.52 1.70 13.37
C ALA A 197 23.36 2.87 13.92
N GLU A 198 22.73 3.84 14.53
CA GLU A 198 23.45 4.92 15.21
C GLU A 198 24.31 4.33 16.35
N ALA A 199 25.55 4.76 16.40
CA ALA A 199 26.53 4.32 17.39
C ALA A 199 26.24 4.92 18.78
#